data_b5c4c9be55fd764bc753e64900c44d9c
#
_entry.id   b5c4c9be55fd764bc753e64900c44d9c
#
_cell.length_a   1.000
_cell.length_b   1.000
_cell.length_c   1.000
_cell.angle_alpha   90.00
_cell.angle_beta   90.00
_cell.angle_gamma   90.00
#
_symmetry.space_group_name_H-M   'P 1'
#
loop_
_entity.id
_entity.type
_entity.pdbx_description
1 polymer ?
#
loop_
_entity_poly.entity_id
_entity_poly.type
_entity_poly.pdbx_seq_one_letter_code
_entity_poly.pdbx_strand_id
1 'polypeptide(L)'
;MTIRQKKVTSSHWGAFEVTTEGGRIVSVSEFKEDPNPSAISSALPEAVHHHTRVARPSIRRGWLEGGSDRARQNRGNDTFVELPWDEALDIASAEIDRVQKTHGNASIFGGSYGWASAGCFHHAPSQLHRFLNAFGGFVSSFGSYSTAAAQAIIPHVFGMNFLKLMYAAQNMWPTIAANTQTLVMFGGINPKNSQVSMGGVTRHETSNWFKTFEQSGMRLVNISPQAVSYTHLRAHET
;
A
#
# COMPACT_ATOMS: atom_id res chain seq x y z
N MET A 1 -15.32 -7.22 33.74
CA MET A 1 -16.01 -6.45 32.66
C MET A 1 -15.09 -6.40 31.45
N THR A 2 -15.54 -6.85 30.29
CA THR A 2 -14.75 -6.77 29.06
C THR A 2 -14.73 -5.32 28.59
N ILE A 3 -13.53 -4.76 28.44
CA ILE A 3 -13.36 -3.35 28.02
C ILE A 3 -13.67 -3.27 26.53
N ARG A 4 -14.68 -2.50 26.17
CA ARG A 4 -15.03 -2.16 24.80
C ARG A 4 -14.46 -0.80 24.44
N GLN A 5 -13.72 -0.68 23.35
CA GLN A 5 -13.12 0.57 22.89
C GLN A 5 -13.48 0.81 21.42
N LYS A 6 -13.66 2.07 21.08
CA LYS A 6 -13.90 2.53 19.71
C LYS A 6 -12.84 3.57 19.32
N LYS A 7 -12.16 3.36 18.19
CA LYS A 7 -11.09 4.25 17.70
C LYS A 7 -11.14 4.38 16.19
N VAL A 8 -10.81 5.57 15.71
CA VAL A 8 -10.57 5.80 14.28
C VAL A 8 -9.15 5.37 13.94
N THR A 9 -9.00 4.70 12.83
CA THR A 9 -7.72 4.33 12.23
C THR A 9 -7.79 4.46 10.72
N SER A 10 -6.68 4.23 10.04
CA SER A 10 -6.62 4.25 8.58
C SER A 10 -5.87 3.04 8.03
N SER A 11 -6.20 2.70 6.79
CA SER A 11 -5.51 1.69 6.01
C SER A 11 -5.25 2.21 4.60
N HIS A 12 -4.77 1.34 3.73
CA HIS A 12 -4.56 1.61 2.32
C HIS A 12 -5.83 2.11 1.59
N TRP A 13 -7.00 1.67 2.00
CA TRP A 13 -8.29 1.96 1.37
C TRP A 13 -9.25 2.81 2.21
N GLY A 14 -8.74 3.60 3.10
CA GLY A 14 -9.52 4.63 3.78
C GLY A 14 -9.38 4.67 5.29
N ALA A 15 -10.01 5.67 5.86
CA ALA A 15 -10.23 5.78 7.30
C ALA A 15 -11.51 5.01 7.69
N PHE A 16 -11.52 4.47 8.90
CA PHE A 16 -12.66 3.73 9.44
C PHE A 16 -12.60 3.69 10.97
N GLU A 17 -13.73 3.41 11.58
CA GLU A 17 -13.81 3.22 13.03
C GLU A 17 -13.70 1.72 13.36
N VAL A 18 -12.84 1.39 14.31
CA VAL A 18 -12.66 0.02 14.81
C VAL A 18 -13.22 -0.09 16.21
N THR A 19 -14.05 -1.08 16.45
CA THR A 19 -14.50 -1.47 17.80
C THR A 19 -13.75 -2.71 18.23
N THR A 20 -13.10 -2.64 19.39
CA THR A 20 -12.42 -3.78 20.01
C THR A 20 -13.11 -4.17 21.31
N GLU A 21 -13.12 -5.46 21.62
CA GLU A 21 -13.63 -6.01 22.85
C GLU A 21 -12.71 -7.15 23.29
N GLY A 22 -12.20 -7.07 24.53
CA GLY A 22 -11.25 -8.08 25.03
C GLY A 22 -9.98 -8.23 24.16
N GLY A 23 -9.50 -7.15 23.55
CA GLY A 23 -8.33 -7.19 22.67
C GLY A 23 -8.59 -7.72 21.25
N ARG A 24 -9.83 -8.05 20.90
CA ARG A 24 -10.21 -8.49 19.54
C ARG A 24 -10.99 -7.42 18.82
N ILE A 25 -10.78 -7.30 17.51
CA ILE A 25 -11.63 -6.49 16.63
C ILE A 25 -12.95 -7.22 16.47
N VAL A 26 -14.05 -6.57 16.89
CA VAL A 26 -15.40 -7.15 16.81
C VAL A 26 -16.24 -6.50 15.71
N SER A 27 -15.94 -5.27 15.35
CA SER A 27 -16.57 -4.61 14.20
C SER A 27 -15.72 -3.49 13.65
N VAL A 28 -15.95 -3.20 12.37
CA VAL A 28 -15.45 -2.02 11.66
C VAL A 28 -16.67 -1.28 11.11
N SER A 29 -16.71 0.03 11.27
CA SER A 29 -17.72 0.90 10.70
C SER A 29 -17.09 2.01 9.88
N GLU A 30 -17.86 2.54 8.96
CA GLU A 30 -17.44 3.59 8.05
C GLU A 30 -17.03 4.86 8.79
N PHE A 31 -16.06 5.57 8.23
CA PHE A 31 -15.70 6.89 8.71
C PHE A 31 -16.75 7.90 8.23
N LYS A 32 -17.40 8.58 9.15
CA LYS A 32 -18.58 9.44 8.88
C LYS A 32 -18.33 10.58 7.89
N GLU A 33 -17.08 11.04 7.83
CA GLU A 33 -16.71 12.15 6.93
C GLU A 33 -16.29 11.68 5.54
N ASP A 34 -16.26 10.36 5.29
CA ASP A 34 -15.97 9.81 3.97
C ASP A 34 -17.26 9.69 3.17
N PRO A 35 -17.40 10.41 2.04
CA PRO A 35 -18.63 10.39 1.24
C PRO A 35 -18.85 9.09 0.46
N ASN A 36 -17.83 8.24 0.35
CA ASN A 36 -17.90 6.97 -0.39
C ASN A 36 -16.96 5.90 0.20
N PRO A 37 -17.19 5.47 1.46
CA PRO A 37 -16.32 4.55 2.16
C PRO A 37 -16.09 3.24 1.43
N SER A 38 -14.88 2.69 1.55
CA SER A 38 -14.56 1.40 0.94
C SER A 38 -15.21 0.24 1.70
N ALA A 39 -15.93 -0.61 0.99
CA ALA A 39 -16.53 -1.81 1.56
C ALA A 39 -15.48 -2.85 2.02
N ILE A 40 -14.23 -2.76 1.57
CA ILE A 40 -13.15 -3.70 1.92
C ILE A 40 -12.87 -3.69 3.43
N SER A 41 -13.03 -2.54 4.09
CA SER A 41 -12.78 -2.41 5.53
C SER A 41 -13.66 -3.32 6.38
N SER A 42 -14.84 -3.69 5.91
CA SER A 42 -15.77 -4.60 6.62
C SER A 42 -15.21 -6.01 6.82
N ALA A 43 -14.28 -6.46 5.97
CA ALA A 43 -13.65 -7.77 6.07
C ALA A 43 -12.50 -7.84 7.10
N LEU A 44 -12.05 -6.70 7.64
CA LEU A 44 -10.91 -6.64 8.55
C LEU A 44 -11.06 -7.48 9.83
N PRO A 45 -12.22 -7.52 10.51
CA PRO A 45 -12.37 -8.36 11.71
C PRO A 45 -12.03 -9.82 11.45
N GLU A 46 -12.53 -10.37 10.34
CA GLU A 46 -12.25 -11.75 9.95
C GLU A 46 -10.80 -11.92 9.48
N ALA A 47 -10.30 -11.00 8.65
CA ALA A 47 -8.95 -11.07 8.11
C ALA A 47 -7.87 -11.02 9.20
N VAL A 48 -8.03 -10.15 10.20
CA VAL A 48 -7.06 -9.98 11.30
C VAL A 48 -7.01 -11.21 12.21
N HIS A 49 -8.12 -11.88 12.39
CA HIS A 49 -8.25 -13.04 13.30
C HIS A 49 -8.37 -14.38 12.57
N HIS A 50 -8.18 -14.40 11.25
CA HIS A 50 -8.30 -15.61 10.44
C HIS A 50 -7.22 -16.64 10.79
N HIS A 51 -7.60 -17.92 10.76
CA HIS A 51 -6.70 -19.04 11.12
C HIS A 51 -5.47 -19.17 10.19
N THR A 52 -5.56 -18.68 8.96
CA THR A 52 -4.42 -18.69 8.02
C THR A 52 -3.40 -17.60 8.29
N ARG A 53 -3.69 -16.69 9.22
CA ARG A 53 -2.76 -15.63 9.57
C ARG A 53 -1.59 -16.21 10.36
N VAL A 54 -0.36 -15.86 9.97
CA VAL A 54 0.84 -16.16 10.74
C VAL A 54 0.80 -15.39 12.06
N ALA A 55 0.59 -16.10 13.17
CA ALA A 55 0.39 -15.50 14.49
C ALA A 55 1.72 -15.33 15.26
N ARG A 56 2.72 -16.14 14.95
CA ARG A 56 4.04 -16.17 15.61
C ARG A 56 5.16 -16.27 14.59
N PRO A 57 6.38 -15.83 14.95
CA PRO A 57 7.56 -16.12 14.14
C PRO A 57 7.67 -17.61 13.87
N SER A 58 8.02 -17.95 12.65
CA SER A 58 8.20 -19.37 12.27
C SER A 58 9.46 -19.50 11.42
N ILE A 59 10.24 -20.51 11.73
CA ILE A 59 11.49 -20.86 11.03
C ILE A 59 11.36 -22.24 10.40
N ARG A 60 12.02 -22.47 9.28
CA ARG A 60 12.09 -23.80 8.70
C ARG A 60 12.88 -24.75 9.60
N ARG A 61 12.38 -25.97 9.77
CA ARG A 61 13.04 -27.00 10.54
C ARG A 61 14.45 -27.29 10.02
N GLY A 62 14.63 -27.37 8.71
CA GLY A 62 15.93 -27.58 8.09
C GLY A 62 16.95 -26.50 8.44
N TRP A 63 16.52 -25.26 8.69
CA TRP A 63 17.40 -24.21 9.18
C TRP A 63 17.90 -24.49 10.60
N LEU A 64 17.01 -24.89 11.50
CA LEU A 64 17.38 -25.23 12.89
C LEU A 64 18.32 -26.43 12.96
N GLU A 65 18.16 -27.40 12.06
CA GLU A 65 18.93 -28.62 12.04
C GLU A 65 20.31 -28.52 11.34
N GLY A 66 20.45 -27.62 10.38
CA GLY A 66 21.67 -27.57 9.56
C GLY A 66 21.89 -26.26 8.79
N GLY A 67 21.30 -25.17 9.25
CA GLY A 67 21.49 -23.83 8.68
C GLY A 67 21.00 -23.68 7.25
N SER A 68 21.60 -22.71 6.53
CA SER A 68 21.16 -22.33 5.19
C SER A 68 21.21 -23.45 4.16
N ASP A 69 22.17 -24.35 4.25
CA ASP A 69 22.35 -25.41 3.24
C ASP A 69 21.24 -26.45 3.34
N ARG A 70 20.93 -26.90 4.55
CA ARG A 70 19.82 -27.82 4.75
C ARG A 70 18.47 -27.21 4.46
N ALA A 71 18.26 -25.96 4.81
CA ALA A 71 17.06 -25.23 4.47
C ALA A 71 16.86 -25.07 2.95
N ARG A 72 17.93 -24.92 2.17
CA ARG A 72 17.86 -24.87 0.69
C ARG A 72 17.47 -26.21 0.08
N GLN A 73 18.06 -27.31 0.55
CA GLN A 73 17.76 -28.65 0.05
C GLN A 73 16.29 -29.04 0.20
N ASN A 74 15.68 -28.62 1.30
CA ASN A 74 14.29 -28.94 1.62
C ASN A 74 13.29 -27.84 1.21
N ARG A 75 13.68 -26.85 0.42
CA ARG A 75 12.78 -25.76 0.02
C ARG A 75 11.54 -26.30 -0.69
N GLY A 76 10.36 -25.93 -0.16
CA GLY A 76 9.05 -26.39 -0.66
C GLY A 76 8.49 -27.62 0.08
N ASN A 77 9.34 -28.43 0.71
CA ASN A 77 8.94 -29.63 1.45
C ASN A 77 9.27 -29.56 2.95
N ASP A 78 9.83 -28.44 3.40
CA ASP A 78 10.21 -28.26 4.79
C ASP A 78 9.01 -27.89 5.67
N THR A 79 9.05 -28.26 6.93
CA THR A 79 8.05 -27.84 7.92
C THR A 79 8.51 -26.58 8.64
N PHE A 80 7.56 -25.81 9.14
CA PHE A 80 7.82 -24.63 9.95
C PHE A 80 7.64 -24.93 11.43
N VAL A 81 8.54 -24.38 12.24
CA VAL A 81 8.51 -24.44 13.70
C VAL A 81 8.25 -23.04 14.23
N GLU A 82 7.19 -22.90 15.03
CA GLU A 82 6.89 -21.64 15.72
C GLU A 82 7.86 -21.40 16.86
N LEU A 83 8.35 -20.17 17.00
CA LEU A 83 9.28 -19.75 18.04
C LEU A 83 8.73 -18.54 18.81
N PRO A 84 9.16 -18.37 20.07
CA PRO A 84 9.05 -17.07 20.75
C PRO A 84 9.78 -15.98 19.99
N TRP A 85 9.32 -14.73 20.15
CA TRP A 85 9.94 -13.59 19.46
C TRP A 85 11.41 -13.41 19.80
N ASP A 86 11.81 -13.57 21.05
CA ASP A 86 13.20 -13.37 21.49
C ASP A 86 14.13 -14.37 20.78
N GLU A 87 13.76 -15.64 20.75
CA GLU A 87 14.53 -16.68 20.05
C GLU A 87 14.60 -16.44 18.54
N ALA A 88 13.49 -16.02 17.92
CA ALA A 88 13.47 -15.70 16.49
C ALA A 88 14.37 -14.50 16.16
N LEU A 89 14.39 -13.48 17.01
CA LEU A 89 15.24 -12.29 16.86
C LEU A 89 16.71 -12.63 17.06
N ASP A 90 17.04 -13.48 18.03
CA ASP A 90 18.42 -13.95 18.26
C ASP A 90 18.96 -14.70 17.05
N ILE A 91 18.19 -15.62 16.49
CA ILE A 91 18.57 -16.36 15.27
C ILE A 91 18.74 -15.40 14.09
N ALA A 92 17.78 -14.50 13.86
CA ALA A 92 17.81 -13.57 12.74
C ALA A 92 19.00 -12.59 12.86
N SER A 93 19.23 -12.03 14.05
CA SER A 93 20.33 -11.09 14.27
C SER A 93 21.69 -11.75 14.13
N ALA A 94 21.86 -12.97 14.67
CA ALA A 94 23.09 -13.73 14.54
C ALA A 94 23.45 -14.02 13.07
N GLU A 95 22.44 -14.36 12.25
CA GLU A 95 22.67 -14.63 10.82
C GLU A 95 22.99 -13.36 10.03
N ILE A 96 22.31 -12.27 10.29
CA ILE A 96 22.61 -10.97 9.64
C ILE A 96 24.01 -10.50 10.02
N ASP A 97 24.39 -10.61 11.30
CA ASP A 97 25.72 -10.27 11.78
C ASP A 97 26.81 -11.16 11.15
N ARG A 98 26.55 -12.47 11.02
CA ARG A 98 27.44 -13.39 10.32
C ARG A 98 27.66 -13.00 8.87
N VAL A 99 26.59 -12.67 8.15
CA VAL A 99 26.66 -12.24 6.73
C VAL A 99 27.45 -10.95 6.61
N GLN A 100 27.16 -9.96 7.47
CA GLN A 100 27.87 -8.69 7.49
C GLN A 100 29.38 -8.87 7.74
N LYS A 101 29.76 -9.66 8.75
CA LYS A 101 31.17 -9.92 9.10
C LYS A 101 31.90 -10.66 8.00
N THR A 102 31.24 -11.57 7.31
CA THR A 102 31.85 -12.41 6.29
C THR A 102 31.96 -11.73 4.94
N HIS A 103 30.94 -10.95 4.54
CA HIS A 103 30.78 -10.44 3.18
C HIS A 103 30.60 -8.92 3.11
N GLY A 104 30.49 -8.22 4.24
CA GLY A 104 30.24 -6.79 4.32
C GLY A 104 28.77 -6.41 3.99
N ASN A 105 28.44 -5.13 4.23
CA ASN A 105 27.09 -4.60 4.00
C ASN A 105 26.64 -4.62 2.52
N ALA A 106 27.60 -4.65 1.58
CA ALA A 106 27.29 -4.78 0.16
C ALA A 106 26.63 -6.12 -0.23
N SER A 107 26.69 -7.12 0.63
CA SER A 107 26.00 -8.41 0.44
C SER A 107 24.56 -8.40 0.94
N ILE A 108 24.14 -7.35 1.63
CA ILE A 108 22.79 -7.22 2.19
C ILE A 108 21.95 -6.37 1.24
N PHE A 109 20.98 -6.97 0.58
CA PHE A 109 19.98 -6.27 -0.21
C PHE A 109 18.75 -5.99 0.66
N GLY A 110 18.36 -4.71 0.73
CA GLY A 110 17.17 -4.28 1.45
C GLY A 110 16.17 -3.57 0.56
N GLY A 111 15.01 -4.19 0.40
CA GLY A 111 13.93 -3.62 -0.37
C GLY A 111 12.56 -4.00 0.17
N SER A 112 11.63 -3.09 0.05
CA SER A 112 10.22 -3.30 0.37
C SER A 112 9.37 -2.37 -0.46
N TYR A 113 8.07 -2.64 -0.52
CA TYR A 113 7.13 -1.85 -1.30
C TYR A 113 6.11 -1.16 -0.39
N GLY A 114 6.07 0.17 -0.44
CA GLY A 114 5.28 1.00 0.48
C GLY A 114 3.93 1.44 -0.06
N TRP A 115 3.50 0.92 -1.22
CA TRP A 115 2.28 1.38 -1.89
C TRP A 115 1.04 1.23 -1.01
N ALA A 116 0.90 0.13 -0.30
CA ALA A 116 -0.20 -0.16 0.63
C ALA A 116 -0.03 0.45 2.03
N SER A 117 0.98 1.27 2.27
CA SER A 117 1.24 1.85 3.58
C SER A 117 0.33 3.04 3.88
N ALA A 118 -0.16 3.12 5.12
CA ALA A 118 -0.90 4.25 5.63
C ALA A 118 -0.15 4.88 6.80
N GLY A 119 0.46 6.05 6.57
CA GLY A 119 1.27 6.77 7.54
C GLY A 119 2.69 6.21 7.73
N CYS A 120 3.52 6.93 8.49
CA CYS A 120 4.95 6.65 8.60
C CYS A 120 5.28 5.36 9.36
N PHE A 121 4.47 4.97 10.34
CA PHE A 121 4.70 3.73 11.11
C PHE A 121 4.37 2.46 10.34
N HIS A 122 3.52 2.56 9.33
CA HIS A 122 3.13 1.45 8.46
C HIS A 122 3.86 1.47 7.11
N HIS A 123 4.77 2.43 6.90
CA HIS A 123 5.55 2.52 5.67
C HIS A 123 6.72 1.52 5.72
N ALA A 124 6.51 0.35 5.16
CA ALA A 124 7.45 -0.76 5.21
C ALA A 124 8.89 -0.41 4.74
N PRO A 125 9.08 0.32 3.60
CA PRO A 125 10.44 0.71 3.19
C PRO A 125 11.15 1.57 4.23
N SER A 126 10.46 2.54 4.84
CA SER A 126 11.08 3.43 5.85
C SER A 126 11.53 2.66 7.08
N GLN A 127 10.73 1.71 7.56
CA GLN A 127 11.09 0.89 8.73
C GLN A 127 12.27 -0.04 8.41
N LEU A 128 12.23 -0.72 7.27
CA LEU A 128 13.31 -1.58 6.82
C LEU A 128 14.62 -0.80 6.62
N HIS A 129 14.56 0.32 5.90
CA HIS A 129 15.74 1.15 5.62
C HIS A 129 16.32 1.75 6.91
N ARG A 130 15.47 2.15 7.87
CA ARG A 130 15.93 2.61 9.17
C ARG A 130 16.73 1.54 9.90
N PHE A 131 16.21 0.31 9.96
CA PHE A 131 16.89 -0.82 10.56
C PHE A 131 18.24 -1.10 9.87
N LEU A 132 18.27 -1.24 8.55
CA LEU A 132 19.46 -1.58 7.80
C LEU A 132 20.51 -0.45 7.79
N ASN A 133 20.09 0.82 7.85
CA ASN A 133 21.01 1.94 8.04
C ASN A 133 21.65 1.93 9.42
N ALA A 134 20.87 1.62 10.47
CA ALA A 134 21.43 1.47 11.82
C ALA A 134 22.40 0.28 11.93
N PHE A 135 22.24 -0.70 11.04
CA PHE A 135 23.14 -1.87 10.92
C PHE A 135 24.37 -1.62 10.05
N GLY A 136 24.57 -0.41 9.53
CA GLY A 136 25.76 -0.01 8.77
C GLY A 136 25.55 0.14 7.26
N GLY A 137 24.33 0.01 6.78
CA GLY A 137 23.96 0.21 5.39
C GLY A 137 23.63 -1.07 4.62
N PHE A 138 23.18 -0.92 3.40
CA PHE A 138 22.68 -2.00 2.55
C PHE A 138 22.67 -1.58 1.07
N VAL A 139 22.48 -2.53 0.17
CA VAL A 139 22.21 -2.27 -1.25
C VAL A 139 20.71 -2.16 -1.45
N SER A 140 20.26 -1.10 -2.10
CA SER A 140 18.86 -0.89 -2.45
C SER A 140 18.64 -0.87 -3.97
N SER A 141 17.40 -1.04 -4.40
CA SER A 141 17.02 -0.83 -5.80
C SER A 141 16.85 0.65 -6.11
N PHE A 142 17.12 1.02 -7.36
CA PHE A 142 16.81 2.33 -7.90
C PHE A 142 15.62 2.25 -8.86
N GLY A 143 14.71 3.23 -8.78
CA GLY A 143 13.53 3.30 -9.63
C GLY A 143 12.36 2.46 -9.11
N SER A 144 11.34 2.32 -9.96
CA SER A 144 10.11 1.58 -9.68
C SER A 144 9.69 0.82 -10.93
N TYR A 145 9.27 -0.43 -10.78
CA TYR A 145 8.75 -1.22 -11.89
C TYR A 145 7.53 -0.57 -12.56
N SER A 146 6.71 0.13 -11.80
CA SER A 146 5.49 0.77 -12.30
C SER A 146 5.75 2.03 -13.13
N THR A 147 6.82 2.78 -12.85
CA THR A 147 7.02 4.13 -13.37
C THR A 147 8.45 4.44 -13.81
N ALA A 148 9.33 3.45 -13.91
CA ALA A 148 10.75 3.69 -14.23
C ALA A 148 10.94 4.41 -15.57
N ALA A 149 10.19 4.06 -16.60
CA ALA A 149 10.24 4.74 -17.89
C ALA A 149 9.82 6.22 -17.77
N ALA A 150 8.75 6.50 -17.06
CA ALA A 150 8.31 7.87 -16.79
C ALA A 150 9.34 8.66 -15.96
N GLN A 151 9.96 8.03 -14.97
CA GLN A 151 11.02 8.65 -14.18
C GLN A 151 12.24 9.02 -15.04
N ALA A 152 12.55 8.23 -16.06
CA ALA A 152 13.63 8.52 -17.00
C ALA A 152 13.27 9.61 -18.02
N ILE A 153 12.04 9.60 -18.57
CA ILE A 153 11.65 10.45 -19.70
C ILE A 153 11.11 11.83 -19.24
N ILE A 154 10.32 11.88 -18.19
CA ILE A 154 9.63 13.09 -17.73
C ILE A 154 10.58 14.27 -17.47
N PRO A 155 11.77 14.10 -16.87
CA PRO A 155 12.71 15.20 -16.69
C PRO A 155 13.12 15.88 -18.00
N HIS A 156 13.22 15.13 -19.09
CA HIS A 156 13.60 15.64 -20.40
C HIS A 156 12.45 16.34 -21.15
N VAL A 157 11.21 15.92 -20.88
CA VAL A 157 10.01 16.49 -21.53
C VAL A 157 9.49 17.71 -20.78
N PHE A 158 9.43 17.64 -19.46
CA PHE A 158 8.82 18.68 -18.62
C PHE A 158 9.83 19.50 -17.82
N GLY A 159 11.13 19.19 -17.88
CA GLY A 159 12.15 19.89 -17.11
C GLY A 159 12.03 19.71 -15.58
N MET A 160 11.31 18.71 -15.12
CA MET A 160 11.10 18.46 -13.70
C MET A 160 11.12 16.98 -13.37
N ASN A 161 11.43 16.66 -12.11
CA ASN A 161 11.40 15.29 -11.61
C ASN A 161 9.97 14.70 -11.68
N PHE A 162 9.86 13.42 -12.04
CA PHE A 162 8.60 12.70 -12.15
C PHE A 162 7.76 12.75 -10.86
N LEU A 163 8.37 12.58 -9.69
CA LEU A 163 7.65 12.63 -8.42
C LEU A 163 7.08 14.03 -8.13
N LYS A 164 7.84 15.09 -8.50
CA LYS A 164 7.34 16.46 -8.42
C LYS A 164 6.13 16.67 -9.35
N LEU A 165 6.20 16.14 -10.57
CA LEU A 165 5.06 16.18 -11.49
C LEU A 165 3.84 15.46 -10.89
N MET A 166 4.02 14.23 -10.38
CA MET A 166 2.92 13.44 -9.82
C MET A 166 2.26 14.02 -8.58
N TYR A 167 3.04 14.64 -7.68
CA TYR A 167 2.52 14.99 -6.35
C TYR A 167 2.39 16.48 -6.10
N ALA A 168 3.03 17.33 -6.88
CA ALA A 168 3.06 18.76 -6.59
C ALA A 168 2.75 19.67 -7.79
N ALA A 169 2.82 19.19 -9.02
CA ALA A 169 2.65 20.00 -10.21
C ALA A 169 1.43 19.64 -11.06
N GLN A 170 0.56 18.78 -10.55
CA GLN A 170 -0.71 18.45 -11.22
C GLN A 170 -1.77 19.53 -10.94
N ASN A 171 -2.68 19.70 -11.90
CA ASN A 171 -3.87 20.50 -11.69
C ASN A 171 -4.78 19.78 -10.69
N MET A 172 -5.19 20.50 -9.66
CA MET A 172 -6.11 20.00 -8.65
C MET A 172 -7.56 19.99 -9.18
N TRP A 173 -8.39 19.10 -8.65
CA TRP A 173 -9.79 18.96 -9.02
C TRP A 173 -10.57 20.29 -9.05
N PRO A 174 -10.46 21.20 -8.06
CA PRO A 174 -11.12 22.49 -8.11
C PRO A 174 -10.71 23.35 -9.32
N THR A 175 -9.41 23.32 -9.66
CA THR A 175 -8.89 24.06 -10.82
C THR A 175 -9.43 23.49 -12.13
N ILE A 176 -9.51 22.16 -12.24
CA ILE A 176 -10.09 21.47 -13.39
C ILE A 176 -11.57 21.84 -13.51
N ALA A 177 -12.34 21.76 -12.42
CA ALA A 177 -13.76 22.09 -12.40
C ALA A 177 -14.04 23.53 -12.85
N ALA A 178 -13.21 24.49 -12.44
CA ALA A 178 -13.42 25.90 -12.72
C ALA A 178 -12.99 26.35 -14.13
N ASN A 179 -12.06 25.63 -14.78
CA ASN A 179 -11.38 26.14 -15.97
C ASN A 179 -11.44 25.19 -17.19
N THR A 180 -11.99 23.97 -17.04
CA THR A 180 -11.99 22.97 -18.11
C THR A 180 -13.36 22.89 -18.79
N GLN A 181 -13.40 23.04 -20.09
CA GLN A 181 -14.61 22.87 -20.90
C GLN A 181 -14.79 21.42 -21.38
N THR A 182 -13.69 20.74 -21.68
CA THR A 182 -13.71 19.35 -22.13
C THR A 182 -12.62 18.57 -21.42
N LEU A 183 -12.98 17.48 -20.74
CA LEU A 183 -12.07 16.55 -20.10
C LEU A 183 -12.05 15.24 -20.90
N VAL A 184 -10.90 14.90 -21.50
CA VAL A 184 -10.70 13.65 -22.22
C VAL A 184 -9.95 12.67 -21.33
N MET A 185 -10.55 11.50 -21.10
CA MET A 185 -10.02 10.47 -20.20
C MET A 185 -9.57 9.27 -21.02
N PHE A 186 -8.26 9.10 -21.18
CA PHE A 186 -7.66 7.92 -21.83
C PHE A 186 -7.51 6.78 -20.83
N GLY A 187 -8.15 5.64 -21.10
CA GLY A 187 -8.23 4.49 -20.20
C GLY A 187 -9.38 4.56 -19.20
N GLY A 188 -10.06 5.72 -19.13
CA GLY A 188 -11.15 5.96 -18.20
C GLY A 188 -10.68 6.15 -16.74
N ILE A 189 -11.61 6.55 -15.88
CA ILE A 189 -11.42 6.62 -14.43
C ILE A 189 -12.51 5.79 -13.76
N ASN A 190 -12.20 4.55 -13.40
CA ASN A 190 -13.15 3.72 -12.67
C ASN A 190 -13.19 4.16 -11.20
N PRO A 191 -14.36 4.50 -10.63
CA PRO A 191 -14.48 4.87 -9.21
C PRO A 191 -13.89 3.86 -8.25
N LYS A 192 -13.92 2.57 -8.57
CA LYS A 192 -13.29 1.51 -7.76
C LYS A 192 -11.78 1.67 -7.64
N ASN A 193 -11.11 2.17 -8.69
CA ASN A 193 -9.67 2.39 -8.67
C ASN A 193 -9.26 3.54 -7.76
N SER A 194 -10.17 4.49 -7.51
CA SER A 194 -9.92 5.62 -6.61
C SER A 194 -10.15 5.29 -5.14
N GLN A 195 -10.60 4.08 -4.82
CA GLN A 195 -10.78 3.63 -3.44
C GLN A 195 -9.48 3.26 -2.74
N VAL A 196 -8.38 3.19 -3.46
CA VAL A 196 -7.05 2.96 -2.92
C VAL A 196 -6.09 4.00 -3.48
N SER A 197 -5.11 4.40 -2.67
CA SER A 197 -4.06 5.33 -3.10
C SER A 197 -2.75 4.98 -2.43
N MET A 198 -1.65 5.30 -3.11
CA MET A 198 -0.33 5.17 -2.52
C MET A 198 -0.23 6.05 -1.26
N GLY A 199 0.17 5.45 -0.14
CA GLY A 199 0.24 6.13 1.15
C GLY A 199 -1.10 6.23 1.89
N GLY A 200 -2.16 5.61 1.35
CA GLY A 200 -3.51 5.63 1.91
C GLY A 200 -4.36 6.79 1.42
N VAL A 201 -5.64 6.71 1.70
CA VAL A 201 -6.65 7.73 1.40
C VAL A 201 -7.54 7.91 2.62
N THR A 202 -7.89 9.14 2.96
CA THR A 202 -8.76 9.41 4.11
C THR A 202 -10.22 9.50 3.71
N ARG A 203 -10.50 10.17 2.58
CA ARG A 203 -11.85 10.42 2.05
C ARG A 203 -11.87 10.15 0.55
N HIS A 204 -12.89 9.47 0.08
CA HIS A 204 -13.07 9.09 -1.32
C HIS A 204 -13.94 10.11 -2.07
N GLU A 205 -13.31 11.17 -2.53
CA GLU A 205 -13.99 12.33 -3.15
C GLU A 205 -14.18 12.22 -4.67
N THR A 206 -13.60 11.23 -5.32
CA THR A 206 -13.58 11.12 -6.79
C THR A 206 -14.99 11.18 -7.40
N SER A 207 -15.95 10.43 -6.87
CA SER A 207 -17.32 10.42 -7.36
C SER A 207 -18.03 11.79 -7.20
N ASN A 208 -17.70 12.54 -6.15
CA ASN A 208 -18.24 13.89 -5.94
C ASN A 208 -17.69 14.89 -6.96
N TRP A 209 -16.38 14.77 -7.26
CA TRP A 209 -15.78 15.63 -8.29
C TRP A 209 -16.37 15.39 -9.67
N PHE A 210 -16.67 14.15 -10.04
CA PHE A 210 -17.34 13.85 -11.31
C PHE A 210 -18.76 14.47 -11.36
N LYS A 211 -19.54 14.39 -10.29
CA LYS A 211 -20.83 15.08 -10.20
C LYS A 211 -20.67 16.60 -10.36
N THR A 212 -19.64 17.18 -9.77
CA THR A 212 -19.31 18.60 -9.93
C THR A 212 -18.97 18.95 -11.38
N PHE A 213 -18.20 18.10 -12.07
CA PHE A 213 -17.89 18.31 -13.49
C PHE A 213 -19.13 18.28 -14.38
N GLU A 214 -20.04 17.32 -14.16
CA GLU A 214 -21.32 17.27 -14.88
C GLU A 214 -22.17 18.53 -14.62
N GLN A 215 -22.28 18.94 -13.36
CA GLN A 215 -23.04 20.13 -12.98
C GLN A 215 -22.44 21.43 -13.53
N SER A 216 -21.15 21.49 -13.77
CA SER A 216 -20.48 22.63 -14.39
C SER A 216 -20.69 22.75 -15.90
N GLY A 217 -21.33 21.76 -16.52
CA GLY A 217 -21.52 21.70 -17.99
C GLY A 217 -20.26 21.25 -18.75
N MET A 218 -19.26 20.72 -18.04
CA MET A 218 -18.05 20.19 -18.65
C MET A 218 -18.38 18.99 -19.54
N ARG A 219 -17.86 18.97 -20.76
CA ARG A 219 -17.95 17.81 -21.65
C ARG A 219 -16.96 16.74 -21.19
N LEU A 220 -17.46 15.56 -20.87
CA LEU A 220 -16.63 14.41 -20.49
C LEU A 220 -16.52 13.45 -21.67
N VAL A 221 -15.31 13.13 -22.10
CA VAL A 221 -15.02 12.16 -23.16
C VAL A 221 -14.23 11.00 -22.57
N ASN A 222 -14.82 9.80 -22.59
CA ASN A 222 -14.19 8.60 -22.09
C ASN A 222 -13.70 7.71 -23.24
N ILE A 223 -12.39 7.48 -23.34
CA ILE A 223 -11.78 6.60 -24.31
C ILE A 223 -11.28 5.37 -23.55
N SER A 224 -12.13 4.36 -23.43
CA SER A 224 -11.85 3.15 -22.65
C SER A 224 -12.48 1.92 -23.32
N PRO A 225 -11.79 0.76 -23.30
CA PRO A 225 -12.39 -0.50 -23.74
C PRO A 225 -13.47 -1.03 -22.78
N GLN A 226 -13.61 -0.42 -21.59
CA GLN A 226 -14.59 -0.82 -20.59
C GLN A 226 -15.76 0.17 -20.59
N ALA A 227 -16.89 -0.23 -21.12
CA ALA A 227 -18.14 0.56 -21.12
C ALA A 227 -18.69 0.82 -19.70
N VAL A 228 -18.28 0.02 -18.72
CA VAL A 228 -18.84 0.02 -17.34
C VAL A 228 -18.25 1.09 -16.42
N SER A 229 -17.24 1.84 -16.86
CA SER A 229 -16.53 2.79 -15.98
C SER A 229 -17.38 3.99 -15.56
N TYR A 230 -18.52 4.26 -16.24
CA TYR A 230 -19.31 5.49 -16.06
C TYR A 230 -20.82 5.31 -16.23
N THR A 231 -21.38 4.15 -15.91
CA THR A 231 -22.83 3.92 -16.04
C THR A 231 -23.71 4.85 -15.18
N HIS A 232 -23.10 5.64 -14.30
CA HIS A 232 -23.80 6.67 -13.52
C HIS A 232 -23.57 8.09 -14.04
N LEU A 233 -22.64 8.26 -14.97
CA LEU A 233 -22.38 9.53 -15.63
C LEU A 233 -22.90 9.39 -17.05
N ARG A 234 -23.93 10.15 -17.42
CA ARG A 234 -24.40 10.22 -18.82
C ARG A 234 -23.28 10.78 -19.69
N ALA A 235 -22.37 9.87 -20.12
CA ALA A 235 -21.52 10.19 -21.24
C ALA A 235 -22.41 10.34 -22.47
N HIS A 236 -22.39 11.49 -23.11
CA HIS A 236 -22.92 11.60 -24.45
C HIS A 236 -22.03 10.76 -25.34
N GLU A 237 -22.48 9.55 -25.65
CA GLU A 237 -21.89 8.71 -26.68
C GLU A 237 -22.09 9.42 -28.01
N THR A 238 -21.01 9.68 -28.72
CA THR A 238 -21.00 9.97 -30.16
C THR A 238 -20.41 8.78 -30.88
#